data_951139bd08081af105ff1fff26af17f8
#
_entry.id   951139bd08081af105ff1fff26af17f8
#
_cell.length_a   1.000
_cell.length_b   1.000
_cell.length_c   1.000
_cell.angle_alpha   90.00
_cell.angle_beta   90.00
_cell.angle_gamma   90.00
#
_symmetry.space_group_name_H-M   'P 1'
#
loop_
_entity.id
_entity.type
_entity.pdbx_description
1 polymer ?
#
loop_
_entity_poly.entity_id
_entity_poly.type
_entity_poly.pdbx_seq_one_letter_code
_entity_poly.pdbx_strand_id
1 'polypeptide(L)'
;MPMFFKPAEVQSREVKPFEEFPLSFSEGSLAGIISTDELANTVFLYHLVANSLLSGPVYHVGPGSSFSIKVLKRLVDDVSNLYTGNVYSMDELLQALNLVEDNSLVVVSLFPTLLNRTAENIVGLRKTVDRKGLMLVLTYTTIELNELDLPGEFRALYTLPEIFESLAVLRTNSYRGHYRLNMTVLKAPAEFVSNIGDHSIPIDSLVKPLL
;
A
#
# COMPACT_ATOMS: atom_id res chain seq x y z
N MET A 1 26.85 32.75 5.84
CA MET A 1 26.09 32.31 7.02
C MET A 1 25.17 31.18 6.59
N PRO A 2 25.20 30.00 7.20
CA PRO A 2 24.20 28.99 6.94
C PRO A 2 22.85 29.48 7.45
N MET A 3 21.85 29.56 6.57
CA MET A 3 20.49 29.85 6.99
C MET A 3 19.80 28.54 7.37
N PHE A 4 19.43 28.42 8.63
CA PHE A 4 18.57 27.32 9.09
C PHE A 4 17.11 27.79 8.95
N PHE A 5 16.33 27.06 8.18
CA PHE A 5 14.90 27.29 8.09
C PHE A 5 14.20 26.31 9.06
N LYS A 6 13.31 26.83 9.88
CA LYS A 6 12.35 25.98 10.60
C LYS A 6 11.40 25.40 9.53
N PRO A 7 11.26 24.06 9.39
CA PRO A 7 10.25 23.53 8.50
C PRO A 7 8.90 24.14 8.93
N ALA A 8 8.16 24.70 7.98
CA ALA A 8 6.76 24.99 8.24
C ALA A 8 6.10 23.65 8.61
N GLU A 9 5.20 23.65 9.59
CA GLU A 9 4.32 22.50 9.84
C GLU A 9 3.39 22.37 8.62
N VAL A 10 3.87 21.73 7.57
CA VAL A 10 3.04 21.33 6.44
C VAL A 10 2.27 20.14 6.96
N GLN A 11 0.95 20.29 7.07
CA GLN A 11 0.09 19.12 7.28
C GLN A 11 0.28 18.21 6.08
N SER A 12 1.10 17.16 6.25
CA SER A 12 1.29 16.15 5.22
C SER A 12 0.00 15.33 5.09
N ARG A 13 -0.40 15.05 3.87
CA ARG A 13 -1.51 14.13 3.62
C ARG A 13 -1.17 12.75 4.20
N GLU A 14 -2.10 12.21 4.95
CA GLU A 14 -1.99 10.89 5.57
C GLU A 14 -3.25 10.08 5.25
N VAL A 15 -3.10 8.82 4.88
CA VAL A 15 -4.20 7.93 4.54
C VAL A 15 -4.09 6.63 5.30
N LYS A 16 -5.22 6.15 5.84
CA LYS A 16 -5.39 4.81 6.40
C LYS A 16 -6.45 4.04 5.62
N PRO A 17 -6.32 2.71 5.51
CA PRO A 17 -7.40 1.88 4.95
C PRO A 17 -8.70 2.03 5.74
N PHE A 18 -8.61 2.00 7.08
CA PHE A 18 -9.71 2.21 8.03
C PHE A 18 -9.12 2.61 9.40
N GLU A 19 -9.96 3.08 10.31
CA GLU A 19 -9.53 3.71 11.56
C GLU A 19 -8.63 2.82 12.44
N GLU A 20 -8.99 1.55 12.60
CA GLU A 20 -8.27 0.60 13.45
C GLU A 20 -7.00 0.04 12.81
N PHE A 21 -6.72 0.36 11.53
CA PHE A 21 -5.51 -0.12 10.85
C PHE A 21 -4.27 0.49 11.54
N PRO A 22 -3.28 -0.32 11.97
CA PRO A 22 -2.17 0.15 12.81
C PRO A 22 -1.13 0.99 12.06
N LEU A 23 -1.20 1.04 10.73
CA LEU A 23 -0.30 1.84 9.91
C LEU A 23 -1.08 2.92 9.17
N SER A 24 -0.42 4.05 8.92
CA SER A 24 -0.84 5.06 7.97
C SER A 24 0.22 5.26 6.90
N PHE A 25 -0.19 5.81 5.78
CA PHE A 25 0.67 6.12 4.66
C PHE A 25 0.69 7.63 4.46
N SER A 26 1.86 8.23 4.64
CA SER A 26 2.08 9.67 4.51
C SER A 26 2.83 10.00 3.22
N GLU A 27 2.87 11.27 2.87
CA GLU A 27 3.64 11.79 1.73
C GLU A 27 5.11 11.36 1.82
N GLY A 28 5.66 10.89 0.71
CA GLY A 28 7.01 10.34 0.62
C GLY A 28 7.16 8.94 1.19
N SER A 29 6.08 8.22 1.56
CA SER A 29 6.16 6.88 2.12
C SER A 29 6.20 5.79 1.03
N LEU A 30 6.94 4.71 1.32
CA LEU A 30 7.01 3.49 0.53
C LEU A 30 6.67 2.30 1.42
N ALA A 31 5.58 1.60 1.09
CA ALA A 31 5.09 0.46 1.86
C ALA A 31 5.02 -0.81 1.02
N GLY A 32 5.34 -1.95 1.64
CA GLY A 32 5.17 -3.29 1.07
C GLY A 32 4.16 -4.11 1.88
N ILE A 33 3.11 -4.57 1.21
CA ILE A 33 2.03 -5.33 1.84
C ILE A 33 1.89 -6.68 1.14
N ILE A 34 1.99 -7.77 1.90
CA ILE A 34 1.71 -9.12 1.43
C ILE A 34 0.39 -9.57 2.03
N SER A 35 -0.52 -10.07 1.21
CA SER A 35 -1.75 -10.71 1.66
C SER A 35 -1.67 -12.21 1.43
N THR A 36 -2.07 -13.01 2.41
CA THR A 36 -2.06 -14.48 2.26
C THR A 36 -3.39 -15.02 1.72
N ASP A 37 -4.37 -14.16 1.54
CA ASP A 37 -5.66 -14.49 0.93
C ASP A 37 -6.29 -13.26 0.22
N GLU A 38 -7.19 -13.55 -0.72
CA GLU A 38 -7.85 -12.53 -1.54
C GLU A 38 -8.77 -11.61 -0.74
N LEU A 39 -9.39 -12.09 0.35
CA LEU A 39 -10.28 -11.27 1.16
C LEU A 39 -9.48 -10.21 1.93
N ALA A 40 -8.33 -10.59 2.50
CA ALA A 40 -7.43 -9.65 3.17
C ALA A 40 -6.97 -8.54 2.22
N ASN A 41 -6.54 -8.92 1.00
CA ASN A 41 -6.14 -7.97 -0.03
C ASN A 41 -7.30 -7.06 -0.46
N THR A 42 -8.49 -7.63 -0.67
CA THR A 42 -9.67 -6.87 -1.11
C THR A 42 -10.10 -5.86 -0.04
N VAL A 43 -10.22 -6.28 1.22
CA VAL A 43 -10.57 -5.36 2.32
C VAL A 43 -9.55 -4.23 2.42
N PHE A 44 -8.27 -4.56 2.47
CA PHE A 44 -7.20 -3.56 2.54
C PHE A 44 -7.25 -2.58 1.36
N LEU A 45 -7.23 -3.10 0.14
CA LEU A 45 -7.09 -2.31 -1.08
C LEU A 45 -8.29 -1.39 -1.32
N TYR A 46 -9.52 -1.92 -1.23
CA TYR A 46 -10.71 -1.13 -1.52
C TYR A 46 -10.95 -0.03 -0.48
N HIS A 47 -10.72 -0.31 0.81
CA HIS A 47 -10.86 0.71 1.84
C HIS A 47 -9.74 1.76 1.78
N LEU A 48 -8.49 1.35 1.47
CA LEU A 48 -7.39 2.31 1.26
C LEU A 48 -7.69 3.27 0.11
N VAL A 49 -8.14 2.74 -1.03
CA VAL A 49 -8.50 3.54 -2.21
C VAL A 49 -9.70 4.43 -1.91
N ALA A 50 -10.78 3.90 -1.31
CA ALA A 50 -11.98 4.66 -0.99
C ALA A 50 -11.66 5.85 -0.06
N ASN A 51 -10.92 5.62 1.02
CA ASN A 51 -10.56 6.68 1.97
C ASN A 51 -9.60 7.70 1.34
N SER A 52 -8.69 7.26 0.47
CA SER A 52 -7.77 8.18 -0.20
C SER A 52 -8.46 9.08 -1.22
N LEU A 53 -9.49 8.59 -1.91
CA LEU A 53 -10.27 9.38 -2.87
C LEU A 53 -10.98 10.58 -2.23
N LEU A 54 -11.25 10.53 -0.93
CA LEU A 54 -11.82 11.65 -0.18
C LEU A 54 -10.86 12.85 -0.04
N SER A 55 -9.56 12.61 -0.22
CA SER A 55 -8.52 13.61 0.01
C SER A 55 -7.65 13.93 -1.23
N GLY A 56 -7.84 13.24 -2.36
CA GLY A 56 -7.11 13.54 -3.59
C GLY A 56 -7.01 12.38 -4.58
N PRO A 57 -6.21 12.52 -5.64
CA PRO A 57 -6.11 11.52 -6.68
C PRO A 57 -5.47 10.22 -6.19
N VAL A 58 -5.93 9.12 -6.78
CA VAL A 58 -5.47 7.76 -6.53
C VAL A 58 -5.13 7.09 -7.86
N TYR A 59 -3.97 6.49 -7.92
CA TYR A 59 -3.52 5.72 -9.07
C TYR A 59 -3.37 4.25 -8.68
N HIS A 60 -4.07 3.37 -9.39
CA HIS A 60 -3.96 1.93 -9.22
C HIS A 60 -3.38 1.31 -10.48
N VAL A 61 -2.20 0.74 -10.38
CA VAL A 61 -1.46 0.16 -11.50
C VAL A 61 -0.98 -1.26 -11.20
N GLY A 62 -0.75 -2.04 -12.25
CA GLY A 62 -0.21 -3.40 -12.12
C GLY A 62 -0.47 -4.24 -13.36
N PRO A 63 0.13 -5.46 -13.46
CA PRO A 63 -0.07 -6.34 -14.60
C PRO A 63 -1.51 -6.84 -14.64
N GLY A 64 -2.31 -6.41 -15.63
CA GLY A 64 -3.70 -6.83 -15.79
C GLY A 64 -4.59 -6.47 -14.61
N SER A 65 -4.28 -5.37 -13.91
CA SER A 65 -4.97 -4.99 -12.69
C SER A 65 -6.44 -4.72 -12.98
N SER A 66 -7.32 -5.56 -12.45
CA SER A 66 -8.77 -5.39 -12.51
C SER A 66 -9.25 -4.83 -11.16
N PHE A 67 -9.60 -3.55 -11.16
CA PHE A 67 -10.24 -2.93 -10.00
C PHE A 67 -11.73 -2.72 -10.30
N SER A 68 -12.60 -3.33 -9.49
CA SER A 68 -14.04 -3.23 -9.73
C SER A 68 -14.58 -1.89 -9.23
N ILE A 69 -14.81 -0.98 -10.17
CA ILE A 69 -15.47 0.32 -9.89
C ILE A 69 -16.83 0.12 -9.23
N LYS A 70 -17.56 -0.95 -9.61
CA LYS A 70 -18.89 -1.26 -9.02
C LYS A 70 -18.77 -1.58 -7.53
N VAL A 71 -17.74 -2.29 -7.12
CA VAL A 71 -17.50 -2.58 -5.69
C VAL A 71 -17.06 -1.32 -4.96
N LEU A 72 -16.13 -0.54 -5.56
CA LEU A 72 -15.66 0.71 -4.95
C LEU A 72 -16.80 1.71 -4.70
N LYS A 73 -17.75 1.83 -5.63
CA LYS A 73 -18.95 2.69 -5.49
C LYS A 73 -19.90 2.31 -4.36
N ARG A 74 -19.69 1.18 -3.69
CA ARG A 74 -20.41 0.85 -2.45
C ARG A 74 -19.74 1.47 -1.21
N LEU A 75 -18.49 1.93 -1.34
CA LEU A 75 -17.69 2.55 -0.27
C LEU A 75 -17.59 4.06 -0.41
N VAL A 76 -17.56 4.57 -1.64
CA VAL A 76 -17.41 6.01 -1.94
C VAL A 76 -18.23 6.37 -3.17
N ASP A 77 -18.94 7.51 -3.13
CA ASP A 77 -19.83 7.96 -4.21
C ASP A 77 -19.04 8.48 -5.41
N ASP A 78 -18.00 9.29 -5.16
CA ASP A 78 -17.18 9.90 -6.20
C ASP A 78 -15.88 9.12 -6.44
N VAL A 79 -15.73 8.64 -7.67
CA VAL A 79 -14.54 7.91 -8.14
C VAL A 79 -13.84 8.63 -9.30
N SER A 80 -14.15 9.90 -9.55
CA SER A 80 -13.61 10.68 -10.67
C SER A 80 -12.10 10.86 -10.62
N ASN A 81 -11.53 10.84 -9.43
CA ASN A 81 -10.09 10.96 -9.18
C ASN A 81 -9.36 9.60 -9.10
N LEU A 82 -10.00 8.50 -9.50
CA LEU A 82 -9.35 7.20 -9.62
C LEU A 82 -8.82 7.00 -11.04
N TYR A 83 -7.53 6.79 -11.15
CA TYR A 83 -6.84 6.45 -12.39
C TYR A 83 -6.35 5.00 -12.32
N THR A 84 -6.56 4.23 -13.37
CA THR A 84 -6.10 2.85 -13.46
C THR A 84 -5.21 2.67 -14.67
N GLY A 85 -4.19 1.83 -14.56
CA GLY A 85 -3.26 1.58 -15.66
C GLY A 85 -2.60 0.22 -15.56
N ASN A 86 -2.06 -0.27 -16.68
CA ASN A 86 -1.30 -1.51 -16.73
C ASN A 86 0.18 -1.18 -16.84
N VAL A 87 0.99 -1.87 -16.03
CA VAL A 87 2.46 -1.86 -16.10
C VAL A 87 2.95 -3.30 -15.94
N TYR A 88 3.95 -3.69 -16.71
CA TYR A 88 4.49 -5.06 -16.73
C TYR A 88 5.97 -5.11 -16.37
N SER A 89 6.63 -3.96 -16.26
CA SER A 89 8.04 -3.85 -15.88
C SER A 89 8.30 -2.67 -14.96
N MET A 90 9.45 -2.69 -14.29
CA MET A 90 9.91 -1.57 -13.46
C MET A 90 10.14 -0.31 -14.28
N ASP A 91 10.59 -0.46 -15.53
CA ASP A 91 10.84 0.70 -16.42
C ASP A 91 9.52 1.41 -16.77
N GLU A 92 8.46 0.63 -17.08
CA GLU A 92 7.11 1.18 -17.31
C GLU A 92 6.54 1.80 -16.04
N LEU A 93 6.73 1.17 -14.87
CA LEU A 93 6.29 1.72 -13.59
C LEU A 93 6.97 3.07 -13.32
N LEU A 94 8.29 3.17 -13.46
CA LEU A 94 9.02 4.42 -13.25
C LEU A 94 8.58 5.51 -14.22
N GLN A 95 8.28 5.18 -15.49
CA GLN A 95 7.70 6.11 -16.45
C GLN A 95 6.29 6.57 -16.02
N ALA A 96 5.43 5.64 -15.63
CA ALA A 96 4.09 5.95 -15.14
C ALA A 96 4.12 6.88 -13.93
N LEU A 97 5.00 6.63 -12.94
CA LEU A 97 5.15 7.46 -11.76
C LEU A 97 5.59 8.91 -12.06
N ASN A 98 6.29 9.14 -13.16
CA ASN A 98 6.62 10.50 -13.58
C ASN A 98 5.38 11.29 -14.06
N LEU A 99 4.34 10.62 -14.51
CA LEU A 99 3.08 11.22 -15.00
C LEU A 99 2.04 11.42 -13.89
N VAL A 100 2.19 10.74 -12.75
CA VAL A 100 1.28 10.86 -11.58
C VAL A 100 1.39 12.27 -10.99
N GLU A 101 0.31 12.79 -10.44
CA GLU A 101 0.34 14.04 -9.67
C GLU A 101 1.15 13.90 -8.39
N ASP A 102 1.82 14.96 -7.96
CA ASP A 102 2.57 14.98 -6.71
C ASP A 102 1.62 14.78 -5.51
N ASN A 103 2.13 14.22 -4.42
CA ASN A 103 1.40 13.94 -3.18
C ASN A 103 0.19 13.00 -3.35
N SER A 104 0.19 12.17 -4.41
CA SER A 104 -0.88 11.19 -4.68
C SER A 104 -0.63 9.86 -4.00
N LEU A 105 -1.72 9.10 -3.76
CA LEU A 105 -1.62 7.69 -3.48
C LEU A 105 -1.43 6.91 -4.79
N VAL A 106 -0.41 6.07 -4.82
CA VAL A 106 -0.19 5.09 -5.90
C VAL A 106 -0.18 3.69 -5.29
N VAL A 107 -1.06 2.82 -5.77
CA VAL A 107 -1.07 1.41 -5.40
C VAL A 107 -0.60 0.59 -6.59
N VAL A 108 0.42 -0.23 -6.37
CA VAL A 108 0.95 -1.17 -7.37
C VAL A 108 0.59 -2.59 -6.97
N SER A 109 -0.36 -3.18 -7.68
CA SER A 109 -0.77 -4.57 -7.45
C SER A 109 0.15 -5.55 -8.16
N LEU A 110 0.33 -6.73 -7.57
CA LEU A 110 1.17 -7.81 -8.10
C LEU A 110 2.63 -7.37 -8.36
N PHE A 111 3.14 -6.45 -7.54
CA PHE A 111 4.47 -5.86 -7.71
C PHE A 111 5.59 -6.90 -7.96
N PRO A 112 5.68 -8.04 -7.24
CA PRO A 112 6.72 -9.03 -7.47
C PRO A 112 6.73 -9.67 -8.87
N THR A 113 5.66 -9.53 -9.63
CA THR A 113 5.56 -10.09 -10.99
C THR A 113 6.08 -9.14 -12.08
N LEU A 114 6.43 -7.90 -11.73
CA LEU A 114 7.01 -6.96 -12.69
C LEU A 114 8.41 -7.42 -13.14
N LEU A 115 8.70 -7.26 -14.43
CA LEU A 115 10.01 -7.53 -15.00
C LEU A 115 11.04 -6.45 -14.54
N ASN A 116 12.33 -6.81 -14.61
CA ASN A 116 13.46 -5.90 -14.33
C ASN A 116 13.47 -5.28 -12.92
N ARG A 117 13.10 -6.04 -11.89
CA ARG A 117 13.19 -5.61 -10.48
C ARG A 117 14.63 -5.67 -9.96
N THR A 118 15.50 -4.84 -10.52
CA THR A 118 16.89 -4.71 -10.06
C THR A 118 16.97 -3.80 -8.84
N ALA A 119 18.04 -3.91 -8.05
CA ALA A 119 18.29 -3.00 -6.93
C ALA A 119 18.35 -1.53 -7.39
N GLU A 120 18.92 -1.26 -8.55
CA GLU A 120 18.99 0.08 -9.14
C GLU A 120 17.59 0.66 -9.41
N ASN A 121 16.68 -0.14 -10.00
CA ASN A 121 15.31 0.27 -10.28
C ASN A 121 14.51 0.50 -8.99
N ILE A 122 14.74 -0.30 -7.93
CA ILE A 122 14.12 -0.09 -6.63
C ILE A 122 14.62 1.20 -5.96
N VAL A 123 15.91 1.50 -6.06
CA VAL A 123 16.46 2.80 -5.61
C VAL A 123 15.88 3.95 -6.44
N GLY A 124 15.72 3.78 -7.76
CA GLY A 124 15.05 4.74 -8.64
C GLY A 124 13.60 5.00 -8.23
N LEU A 125 12.88 3.94 -7.86
CA LEU A 125 11.53 4.02 -7.32
C LEU A 125 11.49 4.89 -6.05
N ARG A 126 12.38 4.62 -5.08
CA ARG A 126 12.49 5.40 -3.84
C ARG A 126 12.74 6.89 -4.12
N LYS A 127 13.72 7.20 -5.00
CA LYS A 127 14.00 8.58 -5.40
C LYS A 127 12.79 9.30 -6.01
N THR A 128 11.98 8.58 -6.79
CA THR A 128 10.77 9.16 -7.40
C THR A 128 9.70 9.43 -6.35
N VAL A 129 9.51 8.51 -5.40
CA VAL A 129 8.61 8.68 -4.26
C VAL A 129 8.98 9.90 -3.44
N ASP A 130 10.27 10.05 -3.08
CA ASP A 130 10.77 11.20 -2.32
C ASP A 130 10.57 12.52 -3.06
N ARG A 131 10.95 12.53 -4.35
CA ARG A 131 10.89 13.76 -5.16
C ARG A 131 9.47 14.28 -5.36
N LYS A 132 8.49 13.38 -5.51
CA LYS A 132 7.11 13.73 -5.80
C LYS A 132 6.19 13.68 -4.56
N GLY A 133 6.72 13.31 -3.41
CA GLY A 133 5.91 13.15 -2.19
C GLY A 133 4.85 12.05 -2.30
N LEU A 134 5.06 11.01 -3.13
CA LEU A 134 4.05 9.98 -3.34
C LEU A 134 3.87 9.10 -2.10
N MET A 135 2.65 8.68 -1.86
CA MET A 135 2.34 7.55 -0.98
C MET A 135 2.31 6.30 -1.85
N LEU A 136 3.38 5.51 -1.85
CA LEU A 136 3.49 4.34 -2.73
C LEU A 136 3.29 3.05 -1.93
N VAL A 137 2.24 2.30 -2.27
CA VAL A 137 1.90 1.03 -1.64
C VAL A 137 2.04 -0.08 -2.66
N LEU A 138 2.99 -0.99 -2.44
CA LEU A 138 3.25 -2.15 -3.29
C LEU A 138 2.57 -3.37 -2.68
N THR A 139 1.67 -4.02 -3.41
CA THR A 139 0.90 -5.15 -2.89
C THR A 139 1.19 -6.45 -3.66
N TYR A 140 1.09 -7.54 -2.93
CA TYR A 140 1.16 -8.89 -3.49
C TYR A 140 0.26 -9.84 -2.71
N THR A 141 -0.41 -10.76 -3.41
CA THR A 141 -1.19 -11.83 -2.79
C THR A 141 -0.53 -13.16 -3.09
N THR A 142 -0.24 -13.96 -2.07
CA THR A 142 0.31 -15.31 -2.19
C THR A 142 -0.16 -16.20 -1.05
N ILE A 143 -0.53 -17.42 -1.37
CA ILE A 143 -0.83 -18.46 -0.37
C ILE A 143 0.42 -19.18 0.13
N GLU A 144 1.54 -19.04 -0.58
CA GLU A 144 2.83 -19.66 -0.30
C GLU A 144 3.75 -18.64 0.38
N LEU A 145 3.58 -18.43 1.68
CA LEU A 145 4.43 -17.56 2.48
C LEU A 145 5.06 -18.35 3.62
N ASN A 146 6.39 -18.28 3.73
CA ASN A 146 7.11 -18.87 4.86
C ASN A 146 7.03 -17.93 6.08
N GLU A 147 6.05 -18.15 6.95
CA GLU A 147 5.84 -17.32 8.14
C GLU A 147 6.98 -17.38 9.15
N LEU A 148 7.85 -18.40 9.06
CA LEU A 148 9.03 -18.53 9.95
C LEU A 148 10.21 -17.64 9.50
N ASP A 149 10.19 -17.17 8.24
CA ASP A 149 11.22 -16.27 7.70
C ASP A 149 10.62 -15.13 6.89
N LEU A 150 9.73 -14.35 7.50
CA LEU A 150 9.11 -13.20 6.85
C LEU A 150 10.15 -12.17 6.31
N PRO A 151 11.26 -11.86 6.99
CA PRO A 151 12.29 -10.99 6.42
C PRO A 151 12.89 -11.51 5.11
N GLY A 152 13.11 -12.84 5.01
CA GLY A 152 13.56 -13.50 3.77
C GLY A 152 12.53 -13.41 2.66
N GLU A 153 11.25 -13.64 2.97
CA GLU A 153 10.14 -13.50 2.02
C GLU A 153 10.04 -12.06 1.46
N PHE A 154 10.10 -11.05 2.33
CA PHE A 154 10.10 -9.66 1.87
C PHE A 154 11.29 -9.34 0.98
N ARG A 155 12.48 -9.87 1.29
CA ARG A 155 13.66 -9.67 0.44
C ARG A 155 13.50 -10.34 -0.93
N ALA A 156 12.94 -11.54 -0.99
CA ALA A 156 12.67 -12.25 -2.23
C ALA A 156 11.63 -11.51 -3.10
N LEU A 157 10.57 -11.00 -2.47
CA LEU A 157 9.45 -10.36 -3.18
C LEU A 157 9.70 -8.89 -3.53
N TYR A 158 10.41 -8.15 -2.68
CA TYR A 158 10.58 -6.68 -2.84
C TYR A 158 12.02 -6.25 -3.12
N THR A 159 12.98 -7.17 -3.22
CA THR A 159 14.41 -6.98 -3.56
C THR A 159 15.21 -6.19 -2.53
N LEU A 160 14.78 -5.00 -2.13
CA LEU A 160 15.42 -4.14 -1.13
C LEU A 160 14.40 -3.67 -0.08
N PRO A 161 13.89 -4.56 0.78
CA PRO A 161 12.88 -4.19 1.78
C PRO A 161 13.40 -3.17 2.81
N GLU A 162 14.71 -3.00 2.91
CA GLU A 162 15.36 -2.07 3.83
C GLU A 162 14.98 -0.60 3.57
N ILE A 163 14.65 -0.23 2.31
CA ILE A 163 14.29 1.16 1.96
C ILE A 163 12.80 1.46 2.16
N PHE A 164 11.98 0.48 2.54
CA PHE A 164 10.56 0.69 2.82
C PHE A 164 10.38 1.25 4.24
N GLU A 165 9.45 2.15 4.45
CA GLU A 165 9.04 2.61 5.78
C GLU A 165 8.12 1.62 6.47
N SER A 166 7.27 0.93 5.71
CA SER A 166 6.28 0.00 6.27
C SER A 166 6.32 -1.34 5.55
N LEU A 167 6.31 -2.42 6.32
CA LEU A 167 6.19 -3.79 5.82
C LEU A 167 5.18 -4.55 6.69
N ALA A 168 4.17 -5.15 6.05
CA ALA A 168 3.16 -5.92 6.79
C ALA A 168 2.64 -7.11 5.99
N VAL A 169 2.24 -8.16 6.72
CA VAL A 169 1.54 -9.32 6.19
C VAL A 169 0.10 -9.29 6.68
N LEU A 170 -0.85 -9.52 5.79
CA LEU A 170 -2.28 -9.53 6.07
C LEU A 170 -2.86 -10.92 5.83
N ARG A 171 -3.75 -11.35 6.72
CA ARG A 171 -4.51 -12.60 6.61
C ARG A 171 -5.90 -12.41 7.16
N THR A 172 -6.92 -12.93 6.49
CA THR A 172 -8.24 -13.05 7.08
C THR A 172 -8.42 -14.38 7.80
N ASN A 173 -9.21 -14.34 8.85
CA ASN A 173 -9.72 -15.51 9.52
C ASN A 173 -11.23 -15.35 9.71
N SER A 174 -11.99 -16.42 9.51
CA SER A 174 -13.43 -16.41 9.71
C SER A 174 -13.86 -17.53 10.68
N TYR A 175 -14.71 -17.18 11.63
CA TYR A 175 -15.30 -18.13 12.55
C TYR A 175 -16.76 -17.80 12.80
N ARG A 176 -17.66 -18.75 12.52
CA ARG A 176 -19.11 -18.60 12.69
C ARG A 176 -19.70 -17.34 12.03
N GLY A 177 -19.19 -16.98 10.86
CA GLY A 177 -19.67 -15.81 10.10
C GLY A 177 -19.09 -14.48 10.55
N HIS A 178 -18.16 -14.47 11.50
CA HIS A 178 -17.40 -13.29 11.89
C HIS A 178 -16.01 -13.30 11.25
N TYR A 179 -15.61 -12.17 10.71
CA TYR A 179 -14.34 -11.98 10.02
C TYR A 179 -13.37 -11.15 10.88
N ARG A 180 -12.14 -11.59 10.92
CA ARG A 180 -11.03 -10.84 11.52
C ARG A 180 -9.89 -10.69 10.51
N LEU A 181 -9.30 -9.52 10.47
CA LEU A 181 -8.02 -9.29 9.79
C LEU A 181 -6.91 -9.46 10.83
N ASN A 182 -6.08 -10.47 10.62
CA ASN A 182 -4.83 -10.62 11.35
C ASN A 182 -3.72 -9.98 10.54
N MET A 183 -2.88 -9.22 11.20
CA MET A 183 -1.79 -8.52 10.57
C MET A 183 -0.52 -8.65 11.40
N THR A 184 0.58 -8.97 10.74
CA THR A 184 1.92 -8.91 11.32
C THR A 184 2.65 -7.71 10.72
N VAL A 185 2.90 -6.68 11.52
CA VAL A 185 3.70 -5.51 11.15
C VAL A 185 5.16 -5.79 11.45
N LEU A 186 6.00 -5.86 10.41
CA LEU A 186 7.44 -6.10 10.54
C LEU A 186 8.24 -4.81 10.60
N LYS A 187 7.75 -3.77 9.97
CA LYS A 187 8.38 -2.46 9.93
C LYS A 187 7.33 -1.36 9.91
N ALA A 188 7.59 -0.29 10.63
CA ALA A 188 6.73 0.88 10.71
C ALA A 188 7.58 2.16 10.77
N PRO A 189 7.05 3.33 10.35
CA PRO A 189 7.64 4.63 10.60
C PRO A 189 7.86 4.89 12.09
N ALA A 190 8.75 5.82 12.42
CA ALA A 190 9.16 6.09 13.82
C ALA A 190 7.97 6.39 14.74
N GLU A 191 6.95 7.11 14.26
CA GLU A 191 5.72 7.45 14.99
C GLU A 191 4.81 6.24 15.25
N PHE A 192 4.96 5.15 14.49
CA PHE A 192 4.17 3.92 14.59
C PHE A 192 4.99 2.70 15.07
N VAL A 193 6.19 2.89 15.57
CA VAL A 193 7.08 1.82 16.03
C VAL A 193 6.44 0.94 17.11
N SER A 194 5.55 1.51 17.93
CA SER A 194 4.77 0.76 18.93
C SER A 194 3.78 -0.23 18.31
N ASN A 195 3.50 -0.12 17.02
CA ASN A 195 2.58 -0.99 16.29
C ASN A 195 3.31 -2.15 15.58
N ILE A 196 4.63 -2.32 15.77
CA ILE A 196 5.35 -3.49 15.27
C ILE A 196 4.89 -4.72 16.05
N GLY A 197 4.53 -5.80 15.34
CA GLY A 197 4.06 -7.06 15.90
C GLY A 197 2.71 -7.49 15.34
N ASP A 198 2.01 -8.35 16.08
CA ASP A 198 0.77 -8.97 15.65
C ASP A 198 -0.45 -8.18 16.11
N HIS A 199 -1.39 -7.99 15.19
CA HIS A 199 -2.67 -7.33 15.41
C HIS A 199 -3.81 -8.22 14.93
N SER A 200 -4.98 -8.12 15.57
CA SER A 200 -6.19 -8.83 15.15
C SER A 200 -7.40 -7.90 15.27
N ILE A 201 -7.97 -7.55 14.14
CA ILE A 201 -9.01 -6.51 14.00
C ILE A 201 -10.30 -7.15 13.51
N PRO A 202 -11.46 -6.93 14.15
CA PRO A 202 -12.75 -7.36 13.62
C PRO A 202 -13.09 -6.54 12.37
N ILE A 203 -13.48 -7.21 11.28
CA ILE A 203 -13.70 -6.56 9.97
C ILE A 203 -15.08 -6.84 9.37
N ASP A 204 -16.05 -7.33 10.14
CA ASP A 204 -17.39 -7.64 9.63
C ASP A 204 -18.05 -6.45 8.93
N SER A 205 -17.92 -5.25 9.51
CA SER A 205 -18.43 -4.00 8.94
C SER A 205 -17.74 -3.59 7.66
N LEU A 206 -16.46 -3.95 7.50
CA LEU A 206 -15.64 -3.63 6.32
C LEU A 206 -15.87 -4.62 5.17
N VAL A 207 -16.17 -5.88 5.50
CA VAL A 207 -16.44 -6.94 4.52
C VAL A 207 -17.83 -6.79 3.90
N LYS A 208 -18.84 -6.44 4.71
CA LYS A 208 -20.24 -6.38 4.29
C LYS A 208 -20.49 -5.54 3.02
N PRO A 209 -19.94 -4.34 2.84
CA PRO A 209 -20.14 -3.56 1.61
C PRO A 209 -19.40 -4.14 0.41
N LEU A 210 -18.42 -5.02 0.60
CA LEU A 210 -17.64 -5.60 -0.49
C LEU A 210 -18.30 -6.84 -1.11
N LEU A 211 -19.17 -7.52 -0.35
CA LEU A 211 -19.96 -8.68 -0.79
C LEU A 211 -21.23 -8.21 -1.51
#